data_bb52981e670578247f83a6035819ab25
#
_entry.id   bb52981e670578247f83a6035819ab25
#
_cell.length_a   1.000
_cell.length_b   1.000
_cell.length_c   1.000
_cell.angle_alpha   90.00
_cell.angle_beta   90.00
_cell.angle_gamma   90.00
#
_symmetry.space_group_name_H-M   'P 1'
#
loop_
_entity.id
_entity.type
_entity.pdbx_description
1 polymer ?
#
loop_
_entity_poly.entity_id
_entity_poly.type
_entity_poly.pdbx_seq_one_letter_code
_entity_poly.pdbx_strand_id
1 'polypeptide(L)'
;MRLENKVAFVSGGARGMGAAEAKLFAQEGAKVVIGDVLDEDGKQTEAEINEMGCECLYIHLNVTSEESWTSAVAETVNKFGKLNILVNNAGVVSRLALEDITVAEWDRVMDVNAKGVFLGTKAA
;
A
#
# COMPACT_ATOMS: atom_id res chain seq x y z
N MET A 1 -3.58 -1.07 -23.20
CA MET A 1 -3.25 -1.18 -21.78
C MET A 1 -4.54 -1.24 -20.97
N ARG A 2 -4.59 -2.18 -20.05
CA ARG A 2 -5.83 -2.51 -19.32
C ARG A 2 -6.21 -1.49 -18.26
N LEU A 3 -5.25 -0.74 -17.72
CA LEU A 3 -5.47 0.22 -16.63
C LEU A 3 -5.14 1.66 -17.02
N GLU A 4 -5.17 1.95 -18.30
CA GLU A 4 -4.90 3.29 -18.79
C GLU A 4 -5.87 4.30 -18.16
N ASN A 5 -5.35 5.45 -17.74
CA ASN A 5 -6.10 6.51 -17.07
C ASN A 5 -6.65 6.14 -15.68
N LYS A 6 -6.18 5.03 -15.09
CA LYS A 6 -6.52 4.67 -13.71
C LYS A 6 -5.42 5.09 -12.76
N VAL A 7 -5.81 5.38 -11.52
CA VAL A 7 -4.89 5.63 -10.41
C VAL A 7 -5.11 4.55 -9.37
N ALA A 8 -4.06 3.81 -9.05
CA ALA A 8 -4.12 2.68 -8.12
C ALA A 8 -3.26 2.96 -6.89
N PHE A 9 -3.76 2.59 -5.73
CA PHE A 9 -3.03 2.65 -4.47
C PHE A 9 -2.83 1.23 -3.95
N VAL A 10 -1.58 0.85 -3.70
CA VAL A 10 -1.24 -0.48 -3.16
C VAL A 10 -0.62 -0.30 -1.78
N SER A 11 -1.28 -0.76 -0.73
CA SER A 11 -0.68 -0.79 0.60
C SER A 11 0.27 -1.99 0.70
N GLY A 12 1.36 -1.83 1.46
CA GLY A 12 2.40 -2.85 1.50
C GLY A 12 3.16 -2.97 0.18
N GLY A 13 3.26 -1.88 -0.57
CA GLY A 13 3.82 -1.86 -1.92
C GLY A 13 5.34 -1.74 -2.00
N ALA A 14 6.04 -1.64 -0.87
CA ALA A 14 7.49 -1.42 -0.87
C ALA A 14 8.27 -2.63 -1.41
N ARG A 15 7.77 -3.83 -1.19
CA ARG A 15 8.45 -5.07 -1.58
C ARG A 15 7.46 -6.21 -1.77
N GLY A 16 7.96 -7.38 -2.17
CA GLY A 16 7.18 -8.61 -2.26
C GLY A 16 6.03 -8.53 -3.25
N MET A 17 4.89 -9.09 -2.85
CA MET A 17 3.69 -9.18 -3.69
C MET A 17 3.15 -7.79 -4.06
N GLY A 18 3.13 -6.86 -3.09
CA GLY A 18 2.66 -5.50 -3.34
C GLY A 18 3.51 -4.75 -4.37
N ALA A 19 4.83 -4.89 -4.29
CA ALA A 19 5.73 -4.29 -5.27
C ALA A 19 5.52 -4.88 -6.66
N ALA A 20 5.31 -6.20 -6.75
CA ALA A 20 5.05 -6.88 -8.03
C ALA A 20 3.72 -6.41 -8.64
N GLU A 21 2.69 -6.26 -7.81
CA GLU A 21 1.39 -5.73 -8.25
C GLU A 21 1.53 -4.31 -8.78
N ALA A 22 2.24 -3.46 -8.03
CA ALA A 22 2.45 -2.07 -8.43
C ALA A 22 3.16 -1.96 -9.77
N LYS A 23 4.20 -2.77 -9.98
CA LYS A 23 4.94 -2.80 -11.26
C LYS A 23 4.05 -3.23 -12.41
N LEU A 24 3.25 -4.28 -12.21
CA LEU A 24 2.34 -4.76 -13.25
C LEU A 24 1.25 -3.74 -13.57
N PHE A 25 0.68 -3.12 -12.56
CA PHE A 25 -0.34 -2.07 -12.77
C PHE A 25 0.24 -0.91 -13.58
N ALA A 26 1.45 -0.49 -13.25
CA ALA A 26 2.13 0.57 -13.97
C ALA A 26 2.37 0.18 -15.43
N GLN A 27 2.78 -1.05 -15.69
CA GLN A 27 2.98 -1.57 -17.04
C GLN A 27 1.67 -1.60 -17.84
N GLU A 28 0.53 -1.74 -17.14
CA GLU A 28 -0.79 -1.73 -17.76
C GLU A 28 -1.40 -0.31 -17.85
N GLY A 29 -0.60 0.71 -17.60
CA GLY A 29 -0.99 2.10 -17.84
C GLY A 29 -1.49 2.87 -16.64
N ALA A 30 -1.57 2.26 -15.45
CA ALA A 30 -1.99 2.97 -14.25
C ALA A 30 -0.89 3.91 -13.72
N LYS A 31 -1.31 5.01 -13.13
CA LYS A 31 -0.45 5.76 -12.20
C LYS A 31 -0.59 5.08 -10.85
N VAL A 32 0.53 4.82 -10.18
CA VAL A 32 0.55 3.98 -9.00
C VAL A 32 1.08 4.72 -7.80
N VAL A 33 0.38 4.56 -6.68
CA VAL A 33 0.88 4.99 -5.37
C VAL A 33 1.15 3.74 -4.56
N ILE A 34 2.31 3.66 -3.95
CA ILE A 34 2.65 2.59 -3.02
C ILE A 34 2.80 3.18 -1.62
N GLY A 35 2.13 2.57 -0.64
CA GLY A 35 2.21 2.97 0.76
C GLY A 35 2.81 1.85 1.60
N ASP A 36 3.76 2.19 2.46
CA ASP A 36 4.42 1.22 3.33
C ASP A 36 5.12 1.95 4.49
N VAL A 37 5.54 1.21 5.49
CA VAL A 37 6.38 1.74 6.57
C VAL A 37 7.87 1.57 6.25
N LEU A 38 8.21 0.78 5.25
CA LEU A 38 9.57 0.50 4.83
C LEU A 38 10.02 1.55 3.81
N ASP A 39 10.42 2.72 4.29
CA ASP A 39 10.69 3.89 3.43
C ASP A 39 11.81 3.64 2.43
N GLU A 40 12.89 2.98 2.84
CA GLU A 40 14.02 2.71 1.95
C GLU A 40 13.62 1.79 0.81
N ASP A 41 12.95 0.67 1.12
CA ASP A 41 12.45 -0.26 0.12
C ASP A 41 11.39 0.39 -0.78
N GLY A 42 10.52 1.20 -0.18
CA GLY A 42 9.46 1.89 -0.91
C GLY A 42 10.02 2.88 -1.93
N LYS A 43 11.02 3.65 -1.54
CA LYS A 43 11.67 4.60 -2.45
C LYS A 43 12.42 3.89 -3.57
N GLN A 44 13.01 2.74 -3.28
CA GLN A 44 13.67 1.94 -4.31
C GLN A 44 12.65 1.42 -5.33
N THR A 45 11.53 0.89 -4.88
CA THR A 45 10.47 0.41 -5.77
C THR A 45 9.87 1.57 -6.59
N GLU A 46 9.67 2.73 -5.96
CA GLU A 46 9.24 3.94 -6.65
C GLU A 46 10.21 4.28 -7.80
N ALA A 47 11.50 4.31 -7.51
CA ALA A 47 12.51 4.61 -8.52
C ALA A 47 12.52 3.59 -9.66
N GLU A 48 12.41 2.30 -9.35
CA GLU A 48 12.38 1.25 -10.35
C GLU A 48 11.19 1.42 -11.31
N ILE A 49 10.02 1.74 -10.78
CA ILE A 49 8.82 1.92 -11.61
C ILE A 49 8.95 3.19 -12.47
N ASN A 50 9.46 4.27 -11.89
CA ASN A 50 9.67 5.50 -12.64
C ASN A 50 10.71 5.33 -13.76
N GLU A 51 11.74 4.52 -13.53
CA GLU A 51 12.75 4.20 -14.55
C GLU A 51 12.17 3.39 -15.71
N MET A 52 11.07 2.68 -15.51
CA MET A 52 10.36 1.96 -16.56
C MET A 52 9.56 2.90 -17.48
N GLY A 53 9.57 4.20 -17.23
CA GLY A 53 8.75 5.17 -17.96
C GLY A 53 7.33 5.29 -17.45
N CYS A 54 7.05 4.76 -16.28
CA CYS A 54 5.73 4.81 -15.61
C CYS A 54 5.74 5.86 -14.50
N GLU A 55 4.59 6.14 -13.90
CA GLU A 55 4.50 7.10 -12.80
C GLU A 55 4.15 6.39 -11.50
N CYS A 56 5.05 6.49 -10.53
CA CYS A 56 4.88 5.93 -9.20
C CYS A 56 5.23 6.96 -8.12
N LEU A 57 4.41 7.00 -7.08
CA LEU A 57 4.66 7.83 -5.89
C LEU A 57 4.70 6.92 -4.66
N TYR A 58 5.75 7.02 -3.87
CA TYR A 58 5.83 6.35 -2.58
C TYR A 58 5.34 7.29 -1.48
N ILE A 59 4.52 6.77 -0.56
CA ILE A 59 4.04 7.49 0.63
C ILE A 59 4.28 6.60 1.85
N HIS A 60 4.89 7.17 2.90
CA HIS A 60 4.95 6.45 4.18
C HIS A 60 3.54 6.25 4.71
N LEU A 61 3.16 5.01 4.97
CA LEU A 61 1.81 4.66 5.40
C LEU A 61 1.85 3.66 6.55
N ASN A 62 1.26 4.03 7.68
CA ASN A 62 0.94 3.11 8.75
C ASN A 62 -0.53 2.74 8.61
N VAL A 63 -0.82 1.52 8.14
CA VAL A 63 -2.20 1.09 7.86
C VAL A 63 -3.07 1.00 9.11
N THR A 64 -2.47 1.00 10.32
CA THR A 64 -3.22 0.97 11.58
C THR A 64 -3.64 2.36 12.05
N SER A 65 -3.25 3.42 11.34
CA SER A 65 -3.54 4.80 11.68
C SER A 65 -4.55 5.41 10.71
N GLU A 66 -5.68 5.85 11.25
CA GLU A 66 -6.70 6.52 10.44
C GLU A 66 -6.17 7.81 9.80
N GLU A 67 -5.40 8.60 10.56
CA GLU A 67 -4.80 9.82 10.04
C GLU A 67 -3.82 9.56 8.90
N SER A 68 -3.02 8.50 9.04
CA SER A 68 -2.06 8.12 8.01
C SER A 68 -2.76 7.78 6.70
N TRP A 69 -3.86 7.04 6.76
CA TRP A 69 -4.68 6.72 5.59
C TRP A 69 -5.32 7.98 4.97
N THR A 70 -5.93 8.82 5.81
CA THR A 70 -6.57 10.05 5.32
C THR A 70 -5.56 10.94 4.58
N SER A 71 -4.39 11.10 5.16
CA SER A 71 -3.31 11.89 4.59
C SER A 71 -2.81 11.28 3.27
N ALA A 72 -2.63 9.97 3.24
CA ALA A 72 -2.13 9.26 2.05
C ALA A 72 -3.12 9.35 0.87
N VAL A 73 -4.40 9.19 1.13
CA VAL A 73 -5.43 9.32 0.09
C VAL A 73 -5.50 10.75 -0.42
N ALA A 74 -5.44 11.74 0.48
CA ALA A 74 -5.43 13.15 0.10
C ALA A 74 -4.22 13.48 -0.79
N GLU A 75 -3.04 12.98 -0.45
CA GLU A 75 -1.84 13.19 -1.25
C GLU A 75 -1.95 12.53 -2.63
N THR A 76 -2.55 11.36 -2.70
CA THR A 76 -2.80 10.65 -3.95
C THR A 76 -3.70 11.47 -4.87
N VAL A 77 -4.82 11.95 -4.35
CA VAL A 77 -5.77 12.75 -5.13
C VAL A 77 -5.16 14.09 -5.52
N ASN A 78 -4.37 14.69 -4.63
CA ASN A 78 -3.70 15.96 -4.93
C ASN A 78 -2.70 15.80 -6.07
N LYS A 79 -1.96 14.69 -6.11
CA LYS A 79 -0.96 14.46 -7.15
C LYS A 79 -1.57 14.01 -8.48
N PHE A 80 -2.52 13.08 -8.44
CA PHE A 80 -3.03 12.43 -9.65
C PHE A 80 -4.47 12.76 -9.98
N GLY A 81 -5.15 13.54 -9.14
CA GLY A 81 -6.50 14.03 -9.39
C GLY A 81 -7.64 13.09 -9.01
N LYS A 82 -7.35 11.84 -8.73
CA LYS A 82 -8.37 10.81 -8.42
C LYS A 82 -7.73 9.59 -7.79
N LEU A 83 -8.58 8.67 -7.33
CA LEU A 83 -8.18 7.34 -6.89
C LEU A 83 -9.26 6.36 -7.37
N ASN A 84 -8.88 5.40 -8.21
CA ASN A 84 -9.83 4.45 -8.81
C ASN A 84 -9.74 3.06 -8.20
N ILE A 85 -8.54 2.64 -7.76
CA ILE A 85 -8.28 1.26 -7.34
C ILE A 85 -7.51 1.29 -6.02
N LEU A 86 -8.03 0.57 -5.03
CA LEU A 86 -7.32 0.33 -3.77
C LEU A 86 -7.02 -1.16 -3.66
N VAL A 87 -5.75 -1.49 -3.43
CA VAL A 87 -5.33 -2.86 -3.11
C VAL A 87 -4.87 -2.88 -1.66
N ASN A 88 -5.66 -3.50 -0.79
CA ASN A 88 -5.33 -3.69 0.61
C ASN A 88 -4.41 -4.91 0.74
N ASN A 89 -3.14 -4.73 0.38
CA ASN A 89 -2.16 -5.80 0.35
C ASN A 89 -1.34 -5.89 1.65
N ALA A 90 -1.19 -4.79 2.38
CA ALA A 90 -0.40 -4.80 3.62
C ALA A 90 -0.91 -5.86 4.60
N GLY A 91 0.00 -6.65 5.13
CA GLY A 91 -0.34 -7.69 6.07
C GLY A 91 0.90 -8.19 6.79
N VAL A 92 0.69 -8.78 7.96
CA VAL A 92 1.74 -9.40 8.77
C VAL A 92 1.24 -10.75 9.26
N VAL A 93 2.18 -11.60 9.65
CA VAL A 93 1.88 -12.93 10.19
C VAL A 93 2.56 -13.10 11.54
N SER A 94 2.00 -13.98 12.36
CA SER A 94 2.69 -14.47 13.56
C SER A 94 3.24 -15.86 13.26
N ARG A 95 4.48 -16.10 13.65
CA ARG A 95 5.13 -17.41 13.49
C ARG A 95 5.15 -18.20 14.81
N LEU A 96 4.44 -17.68 15.82
CA LEU A 96 4.35 -18.33 17.11
C LEU A 96 3.32 -19.46 17.09
N ALA A 97 3.54 -20.51 17.90
CA ALA A 97 2.52 -21.52 18.13
C ALA A 97 1.35 -20.89 18.90
N LEU A 98 0.16 -21.47 18.76
CA LEU A 98 -1.05 -20.91 19.37
C LEU A 98 -0.90 -20.66 20.87
N GLU A 99 -0.29 -21.59 21.59
CA GLU A 99 -0.06 -21.48 23.04
C GLU A 99 0.90 -20.37 23.43
N ASP A 100 1.71 -19.87 22.49
CA ASP A 100 2.72 -18.84 22.74
C ASP A 100 2.24 -17.45 22.32
N ILE A 101 1.10 -17.36 21.63
CA ILE A 101 0.56 -16.07 21.17
C ILE A 101 0.01 -15.28 22.34
N THR A 102 0.54 -14.07 22.54
CA THR A 102 0.04 -13.13 23.54
C THR A 102 -1.09 -12.30 22.97
N VAL A 103 -1.85 -11.61 23.83
CA VAL A 103 -2.86 -10.64 23.39
C VAL A 103 -2.22 -9.53 22.55
N ALA A 104 -1.03 -9.07 22.95
CA ALA A 104 -0.31 -8.05 22.21
C ALA A 104 0.04 -8.51 20.78
N GLU A 105 0.44 -9.76 20.61
CA GLU A 105 0.73 -10.34 19.28
C GLU A 105 -0.56 -10.46 18.46
N TRP A 106 -1.66 -10.91 19.07
CA TRP A 106 -2.97 -10.93 18.42
C TRP A 106 -3.36 -9.54 17.93
N ASP A 107 -3.26 -8.54 18.81
CA ASP A 107 -3.61 -7.16 18.47
C ASP A 107 -2.76 -6.64 17.32
N ARG A 108 -1.46 -6.91 17.33
CA ARG A 108 -0.56 -6.50 16.25
C ARG A 108 -1.01 -7.03 14.90
N VAL A 109 -1.29 -8.33 14.84
CA VAL A 109 -1.71 -8.99 13.59
C VAL A 109 -3.09 -8.48 13.14
N MET A 110 -4.04 -8.39 14.07
CA MET A 110 -5.41 -7.95 13.74
C MET A 110 -5.45 -6.46 13.39
N ASP A 111 -4.66 -5.64 14.04
CA ASP A 111 -4.61 -4.22 13.72
C ASP A 111 -4.13 -3.97 12.28
N VAL A 112 -3.12 -4.69 11.84
CA VAL A 112 -2.63 -4.57 10.47
C VAL A 112 -3.60 -5.23 9.49
N ASN A 113 -3.96 -6.51 9.73
CA ASN A 113 -4.63 -7.33 8.73
C ASN A 113 -6.14 -7.08 8.64
N ALA A 114 -6.76 -6.62 9.71
CA ALA A 114 -8.20 -6.37 9.73
C ALA A 114 -8.54 -4.88 9.85
N LYS A 115 -8.04 -4.20 10.88
CA LYS A 115 -8.28 -2.77 11.05
C LYS A 115 -7.68 -1.97 9.90
N GLY A 116 -6.48 -2.33 9.44
CA GLY A 116 -5.84 -1.66 8.31
C GLY A 116 -6.68 -1.72 7.03
N VAL A 117 -7.29 -2.85 6.75
CA VAL A 117 -8.19 -3.02 5.60
C VAL A 117 -9.45 -2.16 5.75
N PHE A 118 -10.03 -2.15 6.95
CA PHE A 118 -11.19 -1.30 7.24
C PHE A 118 -10.86 0.18 7.03
N LEU A 119 -9.76 0.64 7.61
CA LEU A 119 -9.37 2.06 7.52
C LEU A 119 -9.04 2.47 6.08
N GLY A 120 -8.35 1.62 5.33
CA GLY A 120 -8.04 1.89 3.94
C GLY A 120 -9.29 1.96 3.07
N THR A 121 -10.19 1.02 3.25
CA THR A 121 -11.45 0.99 2.51
C THR A 121 -12.30 2.23 2.82
N LYS A 122 -12.35 2.63 4.09
CA LYS A 122 -13.07 3.83 4.52
C LYS A 122 -12.48 5.09 3.91
N ALA A 123 -11.14 5.21 3.89
CA ALA A 123 -10.47 6.40 3.39
C ALA A 123 -10.60 6.55 1.86
N ALA A 124 -10.59 5.44 1.15
CA ALA A 124 -10.67 5.43 -0.30
C ALA A 124 -12.10 5.50 -0.78
#